data_a436e6db24cd929d49c47bd687386f97
#
_entry.id   a436e6db24cd929d49c47bd687386f97
#
_cell.length_a   1.000
_cell.length_b   1.000
_cell.length_c   1.000
_cell.angle_alpha   90.00
_cell.angle_beta   90.00
_cell.angle_gamma   90.00
#
_symmetry.space_group_name_H-M   'P 1'
#
loop_
_entity.id
_entity.type
_entity.pdbx_description
1 polymer ?
#
loop_
_entity_poly.entity_id
_entity_poly.type
_entity_poly.pdbx_seq_one_letter_code
_entity_poly.pdbx_strand_id
1 'polypeptide(L)'
;MRKRPSFFNIGAAGIAVVGIWLVSVTTAGQTLSIGLGESLTMVGSVLFAVHIVFVSKFTEKHDALMLTVFQFITEGCFGCIVGAATETLPTAAVITPTIVGQMAFLIVFASIIAFGIQNVSLAYVNPSQAALLLSLESVFGVLFSVLLYGEVMTSRLLVGFALIFVAILVNEVVAPRV
;
A
#
# COMPACT_ATOMS: atom_id res chain seq x y z
N MET A 1 17.48 -4.25 -18.61
CA MET A 1 17.74 -5.71 -18.55
C MET A 1 16.64 -6.41 -17.75
N ARG A 2 15.96 -7.38 -18.33
CA ARG A 2 14.84 -8.09 -17.69
C ARG A 2 15.39 -9.17 -16.77
N LYS A 3 15.66 -8.79 -15.52
CA LYS A 3 16.17 -9.75 -14.54
C LYS A 3 15.03 -10.61 -14.02
N ARG A 4 15.19 -11.92 -14.07
CA ARG A 4 14.19 -12.85 -13.53
C ARG A 4 14.24 -12.81 -12.01
N PRO A 5 13.08 -12.82 -11.32
CA PRO A 5 13.07 -12.90 -9.86
C PRO A 5 13.81 -14.16 -9.40
N SER A 6 14.66 -14.04 -8.40
CA SER A 6 15.33 -15.16 -7.78
C SER A 6 14.31 -16.03 -7.03
N PHE A 7 14.60 -17.30 -6.83
CA PHE A 7 13.80 -18.19 -5.96
C PHE A 7 13.65 -17.62 -4.55
N PHE A 8 14.64 -16.89 -4.06
CA PHE A 8 14.59 -16.21 -2.76
C PHE A 8 13.55 -15.07 -2.75
N ASN A 9 13.41 -14.31 -3.84
CA ASN A 9 12.38 -13.26 -3.94
C ASN A 9 10.97 -13.85 -3.93
N ILE A 10 10.77 -14.99 -4.62
CA ILE A 10 9.48 -15.69 -4.64
C ILE A 10 9.15 -16.26 -3.26
N GLY A 11 10.14 -16.86 -2.60
CA GLY A 11 10.02 -17.38 -1.23
C GLY A 11 9.70 -16.27 -0.23
N ALA A 12 10.42 -15.15 -0.30
CA ALA A 12 10.16 -13.96 0.53
C ALA A 12 8.75 -13.41 0.31
N ALA A 13 8.31 -13.30 -0.94
CA ALA A 13 6.94 -12.88 -1.26
C ALA A 13 5.88 -13.82 -0.67
N GLY A 14 6.12 -15.14 -0.74
CA GLY A 14 5.23 -16.14 -0.12
C GLY A 14 5.14 -15.99 1.40
N ILE A 15 6.27 -15.79 2.08
CA ILE A 15 6.31 -15.55 3.54
C ILE A 15 5.57 -14.23 3.88
N ALA A 16 5.79 -13.16 3.09
CA ALA A 16 5.10 -11.89 3.29
C ALA A 16 3.59 -12.03 3.15
N VAL A 17 3.09 -12.76 2.14
CA VAL A 17 1.65 -13.01 1.95
C VAL A 17 1.04 -13.72 3.16
N VAL A 18 1.72 -14.74 3.71
CA VAL A 18 1.25 -15.43 4.92
C VAL A 18 1.25 -14.48 6.11
N GLY A 19 2.28 -13.65 6.27
CA GLY A 19 2.36 -12.65 7.33
C GLY A 19 1.23 -11.62 7.24
N ILE A 20 0.98 -11.07 6.05
CA ILE A 20 -0.13 -10.13 5.80
C ILE A 20 -1.48 -10.79 6.08
N TRP A 21 -1.68 -12.02 5.64
CA TRP A 21 -2.90 -12.78 5.92
C TRP A 21 -3.14 -12.92 7.44
N LEU A 22 -2.11 -13.29 8.20
CA LEU A 22 -2.20 -13.39 9.67
C LEU A 22 -2.53 -12.04 10.34
N VAL A 23 -2.03 -10.94 9.82
CA VAL A 23 -2.32 -9.60 10.33
C VAL A 23 -3.74 -9.16 9.98
N SER A 24 -4.18 -9.42 8.76
CA SER A 24 -5.45 -8.92 8.21
C SER A 24 -6.69 -9.70 8.64
N VAL A 25 -6.56 -11.00 8.98
CA VAL A 25 -7.71 -11.80 9.39
C VAL A 25 -8.12 -11.45 10.82
N THR A 26 -9.20 -10.74 11.00
CA THR A 26 -9.82 -10.46 12.30
C THR A 26 -10.49 -11.71 12.88
N THR A 27 -10.33 -11.94 14.18
CA THR A 27 -10.75 -13.17 14.89
C THR A 27 -12.25 -13.17 15.28
N ALA A 28 -13.00 -12.19 14.83
CA ALA A 28 -14.42 -12.08 15.19
C ALA A 28 -15.30 -12.92 14.27
N GLY A 29 -15.39 -14.23 14.51
CA GLY A 29 -16.55 -15.07 14.11
C GLY A 29 -17.10 -14.96 12.68
N GLN A 30 -16.43 -14.24 11.80
CA GLN A 30 -16.87 -14.07 10.44
C GLN A 30 -16.40 -15.26 9.61
N THR A 31 -17.39 -16.02 9.12
CA THR A 31 -17.19 -16.91 7.98
C THR A 31 -16.44 -16.12 6.89
N LEU A 32 -15.42 -16.74 6.29
CA LEU A 32 -14.71 -16.22 5.11
C LEU A 32 -15.70 -16.08 3.93
N SER A 33 -16.58 -15.10 3.99
CA SER A 33 -17.43 -14.73 2.86
C SER A 33 -16.68 -13.65 2.10
N ILE A 34 -16.23 -13.97 0.90
CA ILE A 34 -15.67 -12.97 -0.01
C ILE A 34 -16.82 -12.08 -0.46
N GLY A 35 -16.98 -10.95 0.19
CA GLY A 35 -17.95 -9.94 -0.18
C GLY A 35 -17.48 -9.08 -1.37
N LEU A 36 -18.30 -8.12 -1.77
CA LEU A 36 -17.97 -7.18 -2.83
C LEU A 36 -16.73 -6.33 -2.47
N GLY A 37 -16.60 -5.91 -1.20
CA GLY A 37 -15.48 -5.12 -0.71
C GLY A 37 -14.14 -5.86 -0.83
N GLU A 38 -14.11 -7.13 -0.37
CA GLU A 38 -12.90 -7.96 -0.46
C GLU A 38 -12.52 -8.24 -1.91
N SER A 39 -13.50 -8.49 -2.78
CA SER A 39 -13.27 -8.70 -4.21
C SER A 39 -12.69 -7.44 -4.88
N LEU A 40 -13.21 -6.26 -4.57
CA LEU A 40 -12.70 -4.98 -5.08
C LEU A 40 -11.28 -4.71 -4.56
N THR A 41 -11.01 -5.02 -3.29
CA THR A 41 -9.66 -4.88 -2.70
C THR A 41 -8.66 -5.80 -3.39
N MET A 42 -9.04 -7.03 -3.72
CA MET A 42 -8.17 -7.96 -4.46
C MET A 42 -7.86 -7.43 -5.86
N VAL A 43 -8.86 -6.95 -6.59
CA VAL A 43 -8.65 -6.33 -7.91
C VAL A 43 -7.76 -5.09 -7.78
N GLY A 44 -8.02 -4.23 -6.79
CA GLY A 44 -7.20 -3.05 -6.48
C GLY A 44 -5.74 -3.40 -6.21
N SER A 45 -5.49 -4.48 -5.47
CA SER A 45 -4.13 -4.95 -5.17
C SER A 45 -3.36 -5.39 -6.43
N VAL A 46 -4.05 -6.06 -7.37
CA VAL A 46 -3.44 -6.44 -8.66
C VAL A 46 -3.13 -5.20 -9.49
N LEU A 47 -4.07 -4.25 -9.57
CA LEU A 47 -3.86 -2.99 -10.28
C LEU A 47 -2.72 -2.17 -9.67
N PHE A 48 -2.61 -2.14 -8.34
CA PHE A 48 -1.53 -1.46 -7.64
C PHE A 48 -0.16 -2.11 -7.90
N ALA A 49 -0.10 -3.44 -7.94
CA ALA A 49 1.14 -4.15 -8.32
C ALA A 49 1.57 -3.82 -9.76
N VAL A 50 0.61 -3.77 -10.69
CA VAL A 50 0.85 -3.33 -12.07
C VAL A 50 1.34 -1.88 -12.11
N HIS A 51 0.70 -0.99 -11.34
CA HIS A 51 1.10 0.42 -11.20
C HIS A 51 2.57 0.56 -10.76
N ILE A 52 2.99 -0.13 -9.69
CA ILE A 52 4.38 -0.11 -9.20
C ILE A 52 5.37 -0.47 -10.33
N VAL A 53 5.08 -1.53 -11.10
CA VAL A 53 5.92 -1.97 -12.22
C VAL A 53 5.99 -0.91 -13.32
N PHE A 54 4.86 -0.27 -13.65
CA PHE A 54 4.83 0.78 -14.67
C PHE A 54 5.59 2.03 -14.21
N VAL A 55 5.35 2.49 -12.98
CA VAL A 55 6.06 3.67 -12.43
C VAL A 55 7.56 3.42 -12.42
N SER A 56 8.03 2.27 -11.92
CA SER A 56 9.45 1.92 -11.94
C SER A 56 10.06 1.95 -13.35
N LYS A 57 9.30 1.53 -14.36
CA LYS A 57 9.74 1.59 -15.77
C LYS A 57 9.78 3.00 -16.34
N PHE A 58 8.78 3.81 -16.01
CA PHE A 58 8.68 5.17 -16.54
C PHE A 58 9.69 6.10 -15.88
N THR A 59 10.01 5.89 -14.60
CA THR A 59 11.04 6.66 -13.85
C THR A 59 12.45 6.41 -14.36
N GLU A 60 12.71 5.34 -15.14
CA GLU A 60 13.99 5.17 -15.84
C GLU A 60 14.24 6.27 -16.90
N LYS A 61 13.18 6.89 -17.43
CA LYS A 61 13.26 7.83 -18.56
C LYS A 61 12.68 9.21 -18.27
N HIS A 62 11.86 9.32 -17.25
CA HIS A 62 11.13 10.53 -16.90
C HIS A 62 11.33 10.88 -15.43
N ASP A 63 11.19 12.15 -15.11
CA ASP A 63 11.27 12.62 -13.74
C ASP A 63 10.12 12.05 -12.90
N ALA A 64 10.45 11.46 -11.75
CA ALA A 64 9.50 10.78 -10.88
C ALA A 64 8.45 11.73 -10.28
N LEU A 65 8.84 12.97 -9.97
CA LEU A 65 7.91 13.96 -9.43
C LEU A 65 6.93 14.44 -10.50
N MET A 66 7.41 14.65 -11.73
CA MET A 66 6.56 14.99 -12.85
C MET A 66 5.53 13.88 -13.13
N LEU A 67 5.95 12.61 -13.11
CA LEU A 67 5.04 11.47 -13.23
C LEU A 67 4.00 11.47 -12.11
N THR A 68 4.41 11.75 -10.87
CA THR A 68 3.49 11.82 -9.72
C THR A 68 2.44 12.91 -9.91
N VAL A 69 2.83 14.08 -10.38
CA VAL A 69 1.90 15.19 -10.66
C VAL A 69 0.88 14.78 -11.73
N PHE A 70 1.33 14.16 -12.83
CA PHE A 70 0.41 13.68 -13.87
C PHE A 70 -0.54 12.59 -13.36
N GLN A 71 -0.06 11.69 -12.49
CA GLN A 71 -0.89 10.66 -11.85
C GLN A 71 -2.00 11.31 -11.02
N PHE A 72 -1.68 12.26 -10.14
CA PHE A 72 -2.66 12.95 -9.33
C PHE A 72 -3.66 13.76 -10.13
N ILE A 73 -3.23 14.44 -11.20
CA ILE A 73 -4.15 15.15 -12.09
C ILE A 73 -5.11 14.16 -12.75
N THR A 74 -4.59 13.07 -13.28
CA THR A 74 -5.41 12.05 -13.96
C THR A 74 -6.38 11.40 -12.98
N GLU A 75 -5.92 10.98 -11.82
CA GLU A 75 -6.73 10.36 -10.77
C GLU A 75 -7.80 11.33 -10.25
N GLY A 76 -7.43 12.59 -10.01
CA GLY A 76 -8.37 13.62 -9.59
C GLY A 76 -9.46 13.90 -10.63
N CYS A 77 -9.09 14.00 -11.91
CA CYS A 77 -10.06 14.17 -13.00
C CYS A 77 -11.03 12.98 -13.09
N PHE A 78 -10.50 11.75 -13.09
CA PHE A 78 -11.34 10.55 -13.11
C PHE A 78 -12.21 10.45 -11.86
N GLY A 79 -11.67 10.71 -10.68
CA GLY A 79 -12.40 10.70 -9.43
C GLY A 79 -13.56 11.71 -9.42
N CYS A 80 -13.32 12.93 -9.92
CA CYS A 80 -14.37 13.94 -10.06
C CYS A 80 -15.47 13.51 -11.03
N ILE A 81 -15.10 12.93 -12.18
CA ILE A 81 -16.08 12.46 -13.20
C ILE A 81 -16.94 11.32 -12.63
N VAL A 82 -16.28 10.32 -12.05
CA VAL A 82 -16.98 9.15 -11.47
C VAL A 82 -17.85 9.58 -10.28
N GLY A 83 -17.31 10.37 -9.35
CA GLY A 83 -18.04 10.85 -8.20
C GLY A 83 -19.27 11.68 -8.59
N ALA A 84 -19.13 12.59 -9.57
CA ALA A 84 -20.26 13.37 -10.07
C ALA A 84 -21.35 12.52 -10.74
N ALA A 85 -20.97 11.37 -11.32
CA ALA A 85 -21.89 10.46 -12.00
C ALA A 85 -22.59 9.46 -11.06
N THR A 86 -21.94 9.09 -9.94
CA THR A 86 -22.38 7.95 -9.10
C THR A 86 -22.75 8.35 -7.68
N GLU A 87 -22.31 9.51 -7.18
CA GLU A 87 -22.45 9.91 -5.80
C GLU A 87 -23.27 11.19 -5.64
N THR A 88 -23.94 11.31 -4.51
CA THR A 88 -24.57 12.57 -4.11
C THR A 88 -23.53 13.45 -3.40
N LEU A 89 -23.45 14.72 -3.83
CA LEU A 89 -22.54 15.67 -3.18
C LEU A 89 -22.86 15.82 -1.69
N PRO A 90 -21.82 15.84 -0.83
CA PRO A 90 -22.02 16.03 0.59
C PRO A 90 -22.67 17.39 0.87
N THR A 91 -23.64 17.40 1.78
CA THR A 91 -24.25 18.66 2.21
C THR A 91 -23.25 19.51 3.00
N ALA A 92 -23.42 20.84 2.98
CA ALA A 92 -22.54 21.74 3.70
C ALA A 92 -22.47 21.45 5.21
N ALA A 93 -23.48 20.81 5.78
CA ALA A 93 -23.51 20.40 7.19
C ALA A 93 -22.47 19.31 7.53
N VAL A 94 -22.04 18.51 6.55
CA VAL A 94 -21.01 17.47 6.73
C VAL A 94 -19.61 18.07 6.69
N ILE A 95 -19.41 19.19 6.02
CA ILE A 95 -18.11 19.85 5.85
C ILE A 95 -17.76 20.65 7.13
N THR A 96 -17.34 19.94 8.16
CA THR A 96 -16.90 20.57 9.41
C THR A 96 -15.39 20.92 9.36
N PRO A 97 -14.93 21.90 10.18
CA PRO A 97 -13.49 22.22 10.27
C PRO A 97 -12.63 20.99 10.59
N THR A 98 -13.13 20.05 11.37
CA THR A 98 -12.45 18.80 11.71
C THR A 98 -12.26 17.92 10.47
N ILE A 99 -13.30 17.73 9.67
CA ILE A 99 -13.22 16.94 8.43
C ILE A 99 -12.26 17.60 7.43
N VAL A 100 -12.34 18.93 7.28
CA VAL A 100 -11.41 19.68 6.41
C VAL A 100 -9.96 19.50 6.88
N GLY A 101 -9.70 19.60 8.19
CA GLY A 101 -8.37 19.38 8.75
C GLY A 101 -7.85 17.95 8.52
N GLN A 102 -8.69 16.95 8.72
CA GLN A 102 -8.36 15.55 8.46
C GLN A 102 -8.05 15.30 6.98
N MET A 103 -8.88 15.84 6.08
CA MET A 103 -8.65 15.73 4.64
C MET A 103 -7.35 16.44 4.22
N ALA A 104 -7.10 17.65 4.73
CA ALA A 104 -5.86 18.37 4.46
C ALA A 104 -4.64 17.58 4.93
N PHE A 105 -4.71 16.97 6.12
CA PHE A 105 -3.66 16.09 6.63
C PHE A 105 -3.41 14.89 5.69
N LEU A 106 -4.44 14.19 5.26
CA LEU A 106 -4.33 13.06 4.34
C LEU A 106 -3.75 13.49 2.98
N ILE A 107 -4.21 14.61 2.44
CA ILE A 107 -3.71 15.14 1.17
C ILE A 107 -2.20 15.44 1.27
N VAL A 108 -1.79 16.15 2.31
CA VAL A 108 -0.38 16.58 2.43
C VAL A 108 0.52 15.40 2.78
N PHE A 109 0.21 14.66 3.84
CA PHE A 109 1.12 13.64 4.35
C PHE A 109 1.00 12.29 3.63
N ALA A 110 -0.21 11.78 3.42
CA ALA A 110 -0.39 10.48 2.78
C ALA A 110 -0.28 10.55 1.25
N SER A 111 -0.86 11.58 0.61
CA SER A 111 -0.79 11.68 -0.85
C SER A 111 0.49 12.37 -1.30
N ILE A 112 0.71 13.66 -1.00
CA ILE A 112 1.82 14.41 -1.59
C ILE A 112 3.17 13.89 -1.10
N ILE A 113 3.36 13.78 0.22
CA ILE A 113 4.67 13.42 0.78
C ILE A 113 4.93 11.92 0.63
N ALA A 114 4.06 11.06 1.16
CA ALA A 114 4.33 9.62 1.19
C ALA A 114 4.34 9.02 -0.22
N PHE A 115 3.34 9.34 -1.05
CA PHE A 115 3.27 8.83 -2.41
C PHE A 115 4.35 9.44 -3.33
N GLY A 116 4.70 10.71 -3.12
CA GLY A 116 5.82 11.35 -3.81
C GLY A 116 7.15 10.66 -3.48
N ILE A 117 7.44 10.39 -2.20
CA ILE A 117 8.64 9.64 -1.78
C ILE A 117 8.62 8.22 -2.36
N GLN A 118 7.48 7.54 -2.34
CA GLN A 118 7.31 6.21 -2.93
C GLN A 118 7.70 6.21 -4.42
N ASN A 119 7.15 7.11 -5.22
CA ASN A 119 7.43 7.17 -6.65
C ASN A 119 8.89 7.55 -6.96
N VAL A 120 9.48 8.47 -6.20
CA VAL A 120 10.91 8.79 -6.32
C VAL A 120 11.76 7.55 -5.98
N SER A 121 11.40 6.82 -4.93
CA SER A 121 12.12 5.61 -4.53
C SER A 121 12.09 4.52 -5.60
N LEU A 122 10.99 4.39 -6.34
CA LEU A 122 10.85 3.42 -7.45
C LEU A 122 11.83 3.67 -8.61
N ALA A 123 12.44 4.85 -8.71
CA ALA A 123 13.53 5.11 -9.64
C ALA A 123 14.84 4.39 -9.25
N TYR A 124 15.01 4.07 -7.97
CA TYR A 124 16.25 3.55 -7.40
C TYR A 124 16.14 2.11 -6.90
N VAL A 125 14.92 1.64 -6.64
CA VAL A 125 14.64 0.32 -6.04
C VAL A 125 13.88 -0.56 -7.03
N ASN A 126 14.18 -1.87 -7.02
CA ASN A 126 13.42 -2.81 -7.84
C ASN A 126 11.96 -2.92 -7.38
N PRO A 127 10.98 -3.09 -8.29
CA PRO A 127 9.56 -3.18 -7.93
C PRO A 127 9.24 -4.23 -6.88
N SER A 128 9.93 -5.38 -6.91
CA SER A 128 9.77 -6.45 -5.92
C SER A 128 10.22 -6.03 -4.52
N GLN A 129 11.33 -5.32 -4.41
CA GLN A 129 11.83 -4.78 -3.15
C GLN A 129 10.91 -3.69 -2.62
N ALA A 130 10.47 -2.78 -3.50
CA ALA A 130 9.54 -1.73 -3.14
C ALA A 130 8.22 -2.31 -2.59
N ALA A 131 7.65 -3.33 -3.23
CA ALA A 131 6.43 -3.98 -2.76
C ALA A 131 6.59 -4.60 -1.36
N LEU A 132 7.75 -5.22 -1.07
CA LEU A 132 8.05 -5.76 0.25
C LEU A 132 8.23 -4.67 1.31
N LEU A 133 8.94 -3.58 0.97
CA LEU A 133 9.09 -2.44 1.87
C LEU A 133 7.74 -1.78 2.18
N LEU A 134 6.86 -1.65 1.19
CA LEU A 134 5.50 -1.15 1.38
C LEU A 134 4.66 -2.07 2.29
N SER A 135 4.97 -3.38 2.36
CA SER A 135 4.31 -4.27 3.32
C SER A 135 4.55 -3.90 4.78
N LEU A 136 5.61 -3.13 5.09
CA LEU A 136 5.84 -2.57 6.42
C LEU A 136 4.74 -1.59 6.84
N GLU A 137 4.02 -0.99 5.90
CA GLU A 137 2.88 -0.13 6.21
C GLU A 137 1.87 -0.85 7.11
N SER A 138 1.56 -2.11 6.81
CA SER A 138 0.67 -2.93 7.63
C SER A 138 1.21 -3.16 9.04
N VAL A 139 2.54 -3.33 9.18
CA VAL A 139 3.20 -3.51 10.49
C VAL A 139 3.09 -2.23 11.31
N PHE A 140 3.45 -1.09 10.71
CA PHE A 140 3.37 0.20 11.38
C PHE A 140 1.93 0.60 11.68
N GLY A 141 0.99 0.34 10.77
CA GLY A 141 -0.44 0.60 10.97
C GLY A 141 -0.96 -0.05 12.25
N VAL A 142 -0.71 -1.35 12.43
CA VAL A 142 -1.15 -2.03 13.65
C VAL A 142 -0.32 -1.64 14.87
N LEU A 143 0.98 -1.41 14.73
CA LEU A 143 1.80 -0.91 15.83
C LEU A 143 1.24 0.41 16.39
N PHE A 144 0.91 1.35 15.53
CA PHE A 144 0.31 2.62 15.93
C PHE A 144 -1.11 2.44 16.44
N SER A 145 -1.90 1.50 15.90
CA SER A 145 -3.22 1.18 16.43
C SER A 145 -3.14 0.69 17.88
N VAL A 146 -2.21 -0.22 18.17
CA VAL A 146 -1.95 -0.67 19.55
C VAL A 146 -1.49 0.46 20.46
N LEU A 147 -0.55 1.30 19.99
CA LEU A 147 0.03 2.36 20.82
C LEU A 147 -0.93 3.52 21.08
N LEU A 148 -1.73 3.91 20.08
CA LEU A 148 -2.59 5.10 20.14
C LEU A 148 -4.02 4.78 20.60
N TYR A 149 -4.52 3.59 20.22
CA TYR A 149 -5.90 3.19 20.53
C TYR A 149 -5.99 2.08 21.57
N GLY A 150 -4.85 1.56 22.06
CA GLY A 150 -4.82 0.53 23.09
C GLY A 150 -5.34 -0.83 22.62
N GLU A 151 -5.28 -1.12 21.34
CA GLU A 151 -5.67 -2.42 20.80
C GLU A 151 -4.78 -3.54 21.36
N VAL A 152 -5.38 -4.70 21.64
CA VAL A 152 -4.65 -5.83 22.23
C VAL A 152 -3.79 -6.51 21.18
N MET A 153 -2.47 -6.52 21.40
CA MET A 153 -1.54 -7.25 20.55
C MET A 153 -1.72 -8.75 20.75
N THR A 154 -2.34 -9.42 19.80
CA THR A 154 -2.49 -10.87 19.86
C THR A 154 -1.22 -11.58 19.38
N SER A 155 -0.98 -12.80 19.88
CA SER A 155 0.17 -13.63 19.43
C SER A 155 0.18 -13.81 17.90
N ARG A 156 -1.00 -13.86 17.28
CA ARG A 156 -1.16 -13.97 15.85
C ARG A 156 -0.64 -12.74 15.11
N LEU A 157 -0.96 -11.53 15.59
CA LEU A 157 -0.44 -10.28 15.04
C LEU A 157 1.08 -10.23 15.13
N LEU A 158 1.62 -10.63 16.28
CA LEU A 158 3.07 -10.68 16.50
C LEU A 158 3.77 -11.63 15.53
N VAL A 159 3.22 -12.82 15.33
CA VAL A 159 3.74 -13.80 14.35
C VAL A 159 3.63 -13.26 12.92
N GLY A 160 2.50 -12.65 12.56
CA GLY A 160 2.31 -12.02 11.25
C GLY A 160 3.36 -10.94 10.96
N PHE A 161 3.63 -10.07 11.91
CA PHE A 161 4.67 -9.05 11.80
C PHE A 161 6.07 -9.64 11.68
N ALA A 162 6.39 -10.64 12.50
CA ALA A 162 7.68 -11.32 12.43
C ALA A 162 7.89 -11.94 11.04
N LEU A 163 6.87 -12.55 10.45
CA LEU A 163 6.94 -13.13 9.10
C LEU A 163 7.17 -12.04 8.02
N ILE A 164 6.44 -10.93 8.07
CA ILE A 164 6.65 -9.80 7.14
C ILE A 164 8.09 -9.29 7.25
N PHE A 165 8.56 -9.09 8.47
CA PHE A 165 9.93 -8.60 8.71
C PHE A 165 10.99 -9.59 8.22
N VAL A 166 10.81 -10.89 8.47
CA VAL A 166 11.70 -11.94 7.96
C VAL A 166 11.69 -11.96 6.42
N ALA A 167 10.53 -11.81 5.79
CA ALA A 167 10.42 -11.74 4.33
C ALA A 167 11.24 -10.57 3.75
N ILE A 168 11.17 -9.41 4.39
CA ILE A 168 11.96 -8.24 3.98
C ILE A 168 13.45 -8.51 4.14
N LEU A 169 13.88 -9.05 5.29
CA LEU A 169 15.28 -9.39 5.53
C LEU A 169 15.81 -10.40 4.52
N VAL A 170 15.05 -11.46 4.24
CA VAL A 170 15.43 -12.47 3.24
C VAL A 170 15.59 -11.83 1.86
N ASN A 171 14.68 -10.94 1.48
CA ASN A 171 14.75 -10.26 0.20
C ASN A 171 15.94 -9.28 0.10
N GLU A 172 16.26 -8.57 1.18
CA GLU A 172 17.34 -7.57 1.18
C GLU A 172 18.74 -8.18 1.37
N VAL A 173 18.86 -9.23 2.20
CA VAL A 173 20.15 -9.77 2.62
C VAL A 173 20.55 -10.98 1.77
N VAL A 174 19.59 -11.87 1.47
CA VAL A 174 19.86 -13.17 0.83
C VAL A 174 19.64 -13.10 -0.68
N ALA A 175 18.69 -12.29 -1.15
CA ALA A 175 18.49 -12.15 -2.59
C ALA A 175 19.69 -11.44 -3.21
N PRO A 176 20.35 -12.04 -4.22
CA PRO A 176 21.50 -11.41 -4.85
C PRO A 176 21.12 -10.03 -5.36
N ARG A 177 21.85 -9.02 -4.90
CA ARG A 177 21.79 -7.65 -5.43
C ARG A 177 22.27 -7.70 -6.87
N VAL A 178 21.36 -7.72 -7.80
CA VAL A 178 21.67 -7.85 -9.23
C VAL A 178 21.46 -6.49 -9.89
#